data_6c93c2fe89e6828b763b27adaef74b12
#
_entry.id   6c93c2fe89e6828b763b27adaef74b12
#
_cell.length_a   1.000
_cell.length_b   1.000
_cell.length_c   1.000
_cell.angle_alpha   90.00
_cell.angle_beta   90.00
_cell.angle_gamma   90.00
#
_symmetry.space_group_name_H-M   'P 1'
#
loop_
_entity.id
_entity.type
_entity.pdbx_description
1 polymer ?
#
loop_
_entity_poly.entity_id
_entity_poly.type
_entity_poly.pdbx_seq_one_letter_code
_entity_poly.pdbx_strand_id
1 'polypeptide(L)'
;MGSRYGGLKQVDPVGPSGEAILDYSVFDAERAGFGKVVFIIRKDFEAEFKEKVGAKYEGILPVEYCYQDINDLPPPFTVPEGRAKPWGTAHAIRSARNVVKEPFAAINADDFYGRDAFAKLAAFLSSVAAGEGGRMHFAMVGYKLDLTLSDNGSVARGICKVEGGKLSSVIEMTKLVRVPGGAENREDEANPVRLTGEERVSMNLWGFTPELFAALEERFPAWLAKNGSALKSEWYIPFVVDELIHEGKADVEVLPTDSSWFGVTYREDKPFVTAEIGKLVAAGEYPANLLRS
;
A
#
# COMPACT_ATOMS: atom_id res chain seq x y z
N MET A 1 0.65 5.69 -10.37
CA MET A 1 1.63 6.76 -10.72
C MET A 1 0.89 8.07 -10.76
N GLY A 2 1.22 8.97 -9.85
CA GLY A 2 0.50 10.24 -9.69
C GLY A 2 0.76 11.16 -10.88
N SER A 3 -0.29 11.47 -11.65
CA SER A 3 -0.27 12.40 -12.78
C SER A 3 0.17 13.83 -12.41
N ARG A 4 0.38 14.11 -11.13
CA ARG A 4 0.74 15.44 -10.60
C ARG A 4 2.25 15.70 -10.50
N TYR A 5 3.10 14.68 -10.60
CA TYR A 5 4.53 14.79 -10.32
C TYR A 5 5.45 14.88 -11.54
N GLY A 6 4.98 14.52 -12.75
CA GLY A 6 5.71 14.69 -14.01
C GLY A 6 6.96 13.84 -14.19
N GLY A 7 7.07 12.67 -13.54
CA GLY A 7 8.20 11.74 -13.64
C GLY A 7 8.02 10.48 -12.79
N LEU A 8 9.02 9.61 -12.75
CA LEU A 8 9.10 8.45 -11.85
C LEU A 8 9.33 8.94 -10.42
N LYS A 9 8.26 9.27 -9.70
CA LYS A 9 8.24 9.71 -8.30
C LYS A 9 8.99 8.74 -7.36
N GLN A 10 8.98 7.46 -7.71
CA GLN A 10 9.57 6.37 -6.95
C GLN A 10 11.11 6.37 -6.94
N VAL A 11 11.75 7.18 -7.78
CA VAL A 11 13.22 7.31 -7.82
C VAL A 11 13.73 8.64 -7.27
N ASP A 12 12.84 9.49 -6.76
CA ASP A 12 13.23 10.79 -6.18
C ASP A 12 14.07 10.56 -4.91
N PRO A 13 15.31 11.07 -4.84
CA PRO A 13 16.18 10.86 -3.71
C PRO A 13 15.66 11.61 -2.47
N VAL A 14 15.60 10.89 -1.35
CA VAL A 14 15.25 11.41 -0.02
C VAL A 14 16.29 11.04 1.04
N GLY A 15 17.09 10.02 0.79
CA GLY A 15 18.16 9.56 1.67
C GLY A 15 19.49 10.27 1.42
N PRO A 16 20.44 10.18 2.38
CA PRO A 16 21.71 10.89 2.34
C PRO A 16 22.65 10.44 1.20
N SER A 17 22.50 9.21 0.70
CA SER A 17 23.30 8.67 -0.42
C SER A 17 22.50 8.56 -1.73
N GLY A 18 21.33 9.23 -1.79
CA GLY A 18 20.48 9.25 -2.97
C GLY A 18 19.41 8.16 -3.00
N GLU A 19 19.14 7.53 -1.86
CA GLU A 19 18.08 6.54 -1.73
C GLU A 19 16.69 7.17 -1.90
N ALA A 20 15.81 6.47 -2.61
CA ALA A 20 14.39 6.79 -2.70
C ALA A 20 13.61 6.15 -1.53
N ILE A 21 12.37 6.56 -1.31
CA ILE A 21 11.48 5.94 -0.29
C ILE A 21 11.39 4.42 -0.50
N LEU A 22 11.27 3.98 -1.74
CA LEU A 22 11.19 2.57 -2.09
C LEU A 22 12.40 1.77 -1.60
N ASP A 23 13.60 2.36 -1.62
CA ASP A 23 14.82 1.69 -1.19
C ASP A 23 14.76 1.33 0.32
N TYR A 24 14.12 2.18 1.14
CA TYR A 24 13.87 1.90 2.56
C TYR A 24 12.85 0.79 2.76
N SER A 25 11.79 0.75 1.95
CA SER A 25 10.79 -0.33 2.01
C SER A 25 11.39 -1.68 1.63
N VAL A 26 12.25 -1.74 0.60
CA VAL A 26 12.94 -2.98 0.21
C VAL A 26 13.95 -3.42 1.29
N PHE A 27 14.70 -2.48 1.86
CA PHE A 27 15.63 -2.75 2.95
C PHE A 27 14.91 -3.29 4.20
N ASP A 28 13.78 -2.69 4.58
CA ASP A 28 12.96 -3.16 5.70
C ASP A 28 12.36 -4.53 5.45
N ALA A 29 11.89 -4.79 4.23
CA ALA A 29 11.38 -6.10 3.84
C ALA A 29 12.48 -7.17 3.92
N GLU A 30 13.66 -6.90 3.36
CA GLU A 30 14.81 -7.81 3.40
C GLU A 30 15.19 -8.16 4.84
N ARG A 31 15.44 -7.17 5.70
CA ARG A 31 15.81 -7.40 7.11
C ARG A 31 14.70 -8.02 7.96
N ALA A 32 13.44 -7.93 7.52
CA ALA A 32 12.32 -8.62 8.13
C ALA A 32 12.17 -10.08 7.67
N GLY A 33 12.95 -10.53 6.69
CA GLY A 33 13.00 -11.90 6.20
C GLY A 33 12.14 -12.18 4.95
N PHE A 34 11.66 -11.14 4.25
CA PHE A 34 11.06 -11.34 2.92
C PHE A 34 12.13 -11.78 1.93
N GLY A 35 11.85 -12.88 1.21
CA GLY A 35 12.83 -13.52 0.32
C GLY A 35 12.76 -13.06 -1.14
N LYS A 36 11.83 -12.18 -1.51
CA LYS A 36 11.61 -11.76 -2.90
C LYS A 36 10.86 -10.44 -2.96
N VAL A 37 11.17 -9.61 -3.96
CA VAL A 37 10.41 -8.41 -4.31
C VAL A 37 9.76 -8.60 -5.68
N VAL A 38 8.47 -8.29 -5.79
CA VAL A 38 7.72 -8.31 -7.04
C VAL A 38 7.23 -6.91 -7.33
N PHE A 39 7.74 -6.29 -8.38
CA PHE A 39 7.30 -4.97 -8.82
C PHE A 39 6.13 -5.08 -9.78
N ILE A 40 5.02 -4.42 -9.44
CA ILE A 40 3.87 -4.28 -10.32
C ILE A 40 3.97 -2.95 -11.03
N ILE A 41 4.30 -2.98 -12.31
CA ILE A 41 4.56 -1.80 -13.14
C ILE A 41 3.70 -1.81 -14.40
N ARG A 42 3.71 -0.70 -15.13
CA ARG A 42 3.19 -0.68 -16.50
C ARG A 42 4.28 -1.14 -17.46
N LYS A 43 3.88 -1.85 -18.51
CA LYS A 43 4.82 -2.43 -19.48
C LYS A 43 5.66 -1.36 -20.21
N ASP A 44 5.07 -0.20 -20.48
CA ASP A 44 5.75 0.92 -21.15
C ASP A 44 6.88 1.56 -20.32
N PHE A 45 6.93 1.32 -19.01
CA PHE A 45 8.01 1.78 -18.12
C PHE A 45 9.04 0.70 -17.78
N GLU A 46 8.93 -0.51 -18.32
CA GLU A 46 9.76 -1.65 -17.90
C GLU A 46 11.26 -1.38 -18.00
N ALA A 47 11.73 -0.93 -19.18
CA ALA A 47 13.15 -0.72 -19.42
C ALA A 47 13.74 0.33 -18.47
N GLU A 48 13.08 1.48 -18.36
CA GLU A 48 13.51 2.58 -17.49
C GLU A 48 13.45 2.17 -16.00
N PHE A 49 12.40 1.43 -15.59
CA PHE A 49 12.25 0.98 -14.21
C PHE A 49 13.31 -0.06 -13.83
N LYS A 50 13.59 -1.03 -14.70
CA LYS A 50 14.64 -2.02 -14.48
C LYS A 50 16.02 -1.37 -14.35
N GLU A 51 16.34 -0.41 -15.21
CA GLU A 51 17.61 0.31 -15.18
C GLU A 51 17.77 1.16 -13.91
N LYS A 52 16.75 1.96 -13.57
CA LYS A 52 16.83 2.95 -12.49
C LYS A 52 16.49 2.42 -11.10
N VAL A 53 15.69 1.37 -11.01
CA VAL A 53 15.17 0.81 -9.76
C VAL A 53 15.64 -0.63 -9.57
N GLY A 54 15.27 -1.52 -10.49
CA GLY A 54 15.52 -2.96 -10.36
C GLY A 54 16.97 -3.31 -10.18
N ALA A 55 17.86 -2.69 -10.98
CA ALA A 55 19.30 -2.92 -10.93
C ALA A 55 19.93 -2.64 -9.55
N LYS A 56 19.31 -1.79 -8.73
CA LYS A 56 19.79 -1.49 -7.37
C LYS A 56 19.73 -2.71 -6.44
N TYR A 57 18.82 -3.64 -6.68
CA TYR A 57 18.55 -4.78 -5.81
C TYR A 57 19.17 -6.08 -6.31
N GLU A 58 19.82 -6.07 -7.49
CA GLU A 58 20.55 -7.22 -8.00
C GLU A 58 21.63 -7.68 -7.01
N GLY A 59 21.54 -8.94 -6.59
CA GLY A 59 22.46 -9.52 -5.60
C GLY A 59 22.04 -9.28 -4.13
N ILE A 60 20.99 -8.47 -3.85
CA ILE A 60 20.41 -8.28 -2.52
C ILE A 60 19.22 -9.23 -2.36
N LEU A 61 18.23 -9.13 -3.22
CA LEU A 61 17.03 -9.96 -3.23
C LEU A 61 16.67 -10.38 -4.67
N PRO A 62 16.06 -11.56 -4.86
CA PRO A 62 15.37 -11.89 -6.11
C PRO A 62 14.32 -10.84 -6.45
N VAL A 63 14.38 -10.32 -7.68
CA VAL A 63 13.45 -9.31 -8.19
C VAL A 63 12.66 -9.88 -9.37
N GLU A 64 11.34 -9.82 -9.26
CA GLU A 64 10.43 -10.19 -10.34
C GLU A 64 9.54 -9.01 -10.74
N TYR A 65 8.96 -9.08 -11.93
CA TYR A 65 8.12 -8.02 -12.47
C TYR A 65 6.79 -8.55 -12.95
N CYS A 66 5.73 -7.85 -12.59
CA CYS A 66 4.38 -8.05 -13.11
C CYS A 66 3.90 -6.78 -13.80
N TYR A 67 2.98 -6.93 -14.74
CA TYR A 67 2.51 -5.79 -15.51
C TYR A 67 1.00 -5.60 -15.28
N GLN A 68 0.66 -4.42 -14.75
CA GLN A 68 -0.74 -4.00 -14.71
C GLN A 68 -1.14 -3.52 -16.11
N ASP A 69 -1.74 -4.41 -16.88
CA ASP A 69 -2.26 -4.11 -18.22
C ASP A 69 -3.75 -3.77 -18.11
N ILE A 70 -4.15 -2.62 -18.65
CA ILE A 70 -5.54 -2.17 -18.71
C ILE A 70 -6.42 -3.16 -19.51
N ASN A 71 -5.83 -3.95 -20.41
CA ASN A 71 -6.51 -4.95 -21.22
C ASN A 71 -6.60 -6.34 -20.55
N ASP A 72 -5.99 -6.54 -19.37
CA ASP A 72 -6.13 -7.79 -18.61
C ASP A 72 -7.53 -7.91 -17.98
N LEU A 73 -8.53 -8.09 -18.85
CA LEU A 73 -9.94 -8.20 -18.51
C LEU A 73 -10.47 -9.58 -18.83
N PRO A 74 -11.35 -10.16 -17.97
CA PRO A 74 -12.04 -11.39 -18.29
C PRO A 74 -13.09 -11.15 -19.40
N PRO A 75 -13.34 -12.16 -20.29
CA PRO A 75 -14.43 -12.06 -21.24
C PRO A 75 -15.80 -11.90 -20.53
N PRO A 76 -16.77 -11.15 -21.07
CA PRO A 76 -16.75 -10.45 -22.34
C PRO A 76 -16.31 -8.98 -22.25
N PHE A 77 -15.68 -8.56 -21.15
CA PHE A 77 -15.34 -7.16 -20.91
C PHE A 77 -14.22 -6.67 -21.83
N THR A 78 -14.34 -5.40 -22.24
CA THR A 78 -13.35 -4.67 -23.03
C THR A 78 -13.10 -3.31 -22.41
N VAL A 79 -11.93 -2.73 -22.70
CA VAL A 79 -11.59 -1.38 -22.22
C VAL A 79 -12.49 -0.36 -22.92
N PRO A 80 -13.23 0.50 -22.16
CA PRO A 80 -14.04 1.55 -22.76
C PRO A 80 -13.20 2.53 -23.57
N GLU A 81 -13.74 3.03 -24.66
CA GLU A 81 -13.10 4.07 -25.46
C GLU A 81 -12.76 5.30 -24.59
N GLY A 82 -11.54 5.81 -24.72
CA GLY A 82 -11.04 6.96 -23.97
C GLY A 82 -10.54 6.64 -22.55
N ARG A 83 -10.65 5.39 -22.06
CA ARG A 83 -10.08 5.04 -20.76
C ARG A 83 -8.55 4.88 -20.85
N ALA A 84 -7.82 5.69 -20.09
CA ALA A 84 -6.37 5.59 -19.90
C ALA A 84 -5.98 5.21 -18.46
N LYS A 85 -6.93 5.31 -17.51
CA LYS A 85 -6.67 5.07 -16.09
C LYS A 85 -6.65 3.57 -15.80
N PRO A 86 -5.61 3.05 -15.07
CA PRO A 86 -5.60 1.67 -14.57
C PRO A 86 -6.83 1.37 -13.68
N TRP A 87 -7.13 0.07 -13.49
CA TRP A 87 -8.33 -0.37 -12.80
C TRP A 87 -8.26 -0.33 -11.28
N GLY A 88 -7.18 0.19 -10.69
CA GLY A 88 -7.02 0.37 -9.26
C GLY A 88 -6.10 -0.67 -8.60
N THR A 89 -5.98 -0.60 -7.25
CA THR A 89 -5.00 -1.38 -6.48
C THR A 89 -5.34 -2.86 -6.40
N ALA A 90 -6.62 -3.24 -6.37
CA ALA A 90 -7.01 -4.66 -6.41
C ALA A 90 -6.61 -5.32 -7.74
N HIS A 91 -6.80 -4.61 -8.86
CA HIS A 91 -6.36 -5.10 -10.16
C HIS A 91 -4.83 -5.13 -10.28
N ALA A 92 -4.12 -4.19 -9.66
CA ALA A 92 -2.66 -4.22 -9.60
C ALA A 92 -2.19 -5.50 -8.89
N ILE A 93 -2.70 -5.81 -7.69
CA ILE A 93 -2.36 -7.03 -6.96
C ILE A 93 -2.74 -8.27 -7.79
N ARG A 94 -3.92 -8.29 -8.42
CA ARG A 94 -4.37 -9.37 -9.31
C ARG A 94 -3.34 -9.68 -10.41
N SER A 95 -2.62 -8.68 -10.91
CA SER A 95 -1.59 -8.86 -11.94
C SER A 95 -0.44 -9.75 -11.49
N ALA A 96 -0.23 -9.92 -10.18
CA ALA A 96 0.83 -10.77 -9.63
C ALA A 96 0.42 -12.25 -9.45
N ARG A 97 -0.82 -12.65 -9.75
CA ARG A 97 -1.40 -13.99 -9.52
C ARG A 97 -0.61 -15.16 -10.09
N ASN A 98 0.13 -14.94 -11.17
CA ASN A 98 0.93 -15.97 -11.81
C ASN A 98 2.36 -16.09 -11.25
N VAL A 99 2.82 -15.08 -10.51
CA VAL A 99 4.19 -14.93 -10.02
C VAL A 99 4.28 -15.20 -8.52
N VAL A 100 3.33 -14.68 -7.75
CA VAL A 100 3.32 -14.83 -6.29
C VAL A 100 2.52 -16.09 -5.91
N LYS A 101 3.17 -17.01 -5.20
CA LYS A 101 2.60 -18.30 -4.74
C LYS A 101 2.74 -18.50 -3.23
N GLU A 102 3.47 -17.63 -2.57
CA GLU A 102 3.74 -17.60 -1.14
C GLU A 102 2.87 -16.55 -0.44
N PRO A 103 2.69 -16.59 0.90
CA PRO A 103 2.19 -15.46 1.66
C PRO A 103 3.02 -14.20 1.36
N PHE A 104 2.36 -13.06 1.18
CA PHE A 104 3.01 -11.86 0.67
C PHE A 104 2.50 -10.58 1.33
N ALA A 105 3.35 -9.57 1.36
CA ALA A 105 2.99 -8.20 1.68
C ALA A 105 2.66 -7.42 0.40
N ALA A 106 1.64 -6.57 0.45
CA ALA A 106 1.33 -5.59 -0.58
C ALA A 106 1.50 -4.18 -0.01
N ILE A 107 2.26 -3.34 -0.72
CA ILE A 107 2.59 -1.96 -0.30
C ILE A 107 2.44 -0.97 -1.46
N ASN A 108 2.33 0.30 -1.14
CA ASN A 108 2.55 1.37 -2.10
C ASN A 108 4.05 1.66 -2.23
N ALA A 109 4.54 1.84 -3.43
CA ALA A 109 5.96 2.05 -3.71
C ALA A 109 6.47 3.47 -3.35
N ASP A 110 5.59 4.39 -3.00
CA ASP A 110 5.88 5.79 -2.71
C ASP A 110 5.62 6.18 -1.24
N ASP A 111 5.43 5.17 -0.39
CA ASP A 111 5.18 5.33 1.04
C ASP A 111 6.31 4.73 1.88
N PHE A 112 6.68 5.42 2.96
CA PHE A 112 7.57 4.91 3.99
C PHE A 112 6.74 4.30 5.13
N TYR A 113 7.06 3.07 5.51
CA TYR A 113 6.30 2.29 6.48
C TYR A 113 7.02 2.05 7.80
N GLY A 114 8.35 2.05 7.78
CA GLY A 114 9.20 1.83 8.95
C GLY A 114 9.40 0.36 9.34
N ARG A 115 10.49 0.11 10.00
CA ARG A 115 10.99 -1.24 10.36
C ARG A 115 9.99 -2.10 11.12
N ASP A 116 9.35 -1.54 12.17
CA ASP A 116 8.41 -2.28 13.03
C ASP A 116 7.23 -2.84 12.25
N ALA A 117 6.73 -2.08 11.29
CA ALA A 117 5.61 -2.48 10.44
C ALA A 117 5.93 -3.73 9.60
N PHE A 118 7.09 -3.75 8.95
CA PHE A 118 7.54 -4.92 8.19
C PHE A 118 7.83 -6.13 9.09
N ALA A 119 8.45 -5.93 10.25
CA ALA A 119 8.75 -7.00 11.19
C ALA A 119 7.47 -7.69 11.71
N LYS A 120 6.46 -6.91 12.10
CA LYS A 120 5.17 -7.43 12.54
C LYS A 120 4.45 -8.20 11.44
N LEU A 121 4.45 -7.63 10.22
CA LEU A 121 3.80 -8.26 9.09
C LEU A 121 4.50 -9.56 8.67
N ALA A 122 5.84 -9.60 8.68
CA ALA A 122 6.62 -10.80 8.42
C ALA A 122 6.36 -11.90 9.46
N ALA A 123 6.28 -11.54 10.75
CA ALA A 123 5.95 -12.47 11.82
C ALA A 123 4.57 -13.10 11.61
N PHE A 124 3.55 -12.29 11.28
CA PHE A 124 2.22 -12.77 10.94
C PHE A 124 2.27 -13.74 9.73
N LEU A 125 2.83 -13.30 8.60
CA LEU A 125 2.87 -14.09 7.36
C LEU A 125 3.64 -15.41 7.51
N SER A 126 4.64 -15.45 8.39
CA SER A 126 5.39 -16.68 8.70
C SER A 126 4.60 -17.66 9.56
N SER A 127 3.60 -17.19 10.30
CA SER A 127 2.77 -17.99 11.19
C SER A 127 1.45 -18.44 10.57
N VAL A 128 1.00 -17.73 9.50
CA VAL A 128 -0.29 -18.02 8.88
C VAL A 128 -0.22 -19.32 8.10
N ALA A 129 -0.99 -20.31 8.53
CA ALA A 129 -1.22 -21.52 7.74
C ALA A 129 -2.21 -21.22 6.61
N ALA A 130 -2.02 -21.89 5.45
CA ALA A 130 -3.01 -21.81 4.38
C ALA A 130 -4.37 -22.25 4.90
N GLY A 131 -5.35 -21.31 4.89
CA GLY A 131 -6.78 -21.53 5.05
C GLY A 131 -7.25 -22.59 6.04
N GLU A 132 -7.01 -22.45 7.34
CA GLU A 132 -7.69 -23.30 8.31
C GLU A 132 -9.20 -22.97 8.33
N GLY A 133 -10.03 -24.00 8.11
CA GLY A 133 -11.50 -23.87 8.17
C GLY A 133 -12.15 -23.16 6.98
N GLY A 134 -11.46 -23.00 5.85
CA GLY A 134 -12.03 -22.43 4.61
C GLY A 134 -12.18 -20.91 4.64
N ARG A 135 -11.60 -20.22 5.64
CA ARG A 135 -11.55 -18.77 5.75
C ARG A 135 -10.13 -18.26 5.48
N MET A 136 -10.01 -17.20 4.69
CA MET A 136 -8.73 -16.54 4.44
C MET A 136 -8.31 -15.74 5.68
N HIS A 137 -7.04 -15.83 6.06
CA HIS A 137 -6.47 -15.08 7.17
C HIS A 137 -5.48 -14.05 6.63
N PHE A 138 -5.80 -12.78 6.81
CA PHE A 138 -5.03 -11.65 6.35
C PHE A 138 -4.59 -10.78 7.52
N ALA A 139 -3.69 -9.86 7.27
CA ALA A 139 -3.33 -8.82 8.22
C ALA A 139 -3.24 -7.46 7.54
N MET A 140 -3.36 -6.43 8.34
CA MET A 140 -3.11 -5.05 7.96
C MET A 140 -2.33 -4.35 9.05
N VAL A 141 -1.31 -3.58 8.69
CA VAL A 141 -0.62 -2.72 9.66
C VAL A 141 -1.45 -1.46 9.89
N GLY A 142 -1.87 -1.26 11.15
CA GLY A 142 -2.69 -0.13 11.55
C GLY A 142 -1.83 0.97 12.17
N TYR A 143 -1.74 2.12 11.51
CA TYR A 143 -1.05 3.31 12.00
C TYR A 143 -1.99 4.17 12.85
N LYS A 144 -1.46 4.97 13.77
CA LYS A 144 -2.24 6.01 14.43
C LYS A 144 -2.54 7.13 13.44
N LEU A 145 -3.78 7.60 13.40
CA LEU A 145 -4.21 8.67 12.50
C LEU A 145 -3.31 9.90 12.62
N ASP A 146 -3.00 10.33 13.85
CA ASP A 146 -2.20 11.52 14.11
C ASP A 146 -0.79 11.45 13.48
N LEU A 147 -0.20 10.24 13.37
CA LEU A 147 1.10 10.01 12.74
C LEU A 147 1.05 9.98 11.20
N THR A 148 -0.12 10.13 10.60
CA THR A 148 -0.33 10.06 9.14
C THR A 148 -0.91 11.34 8.55
N LEU A 149 -1.20 12.34 9.37
CA LEU A 149 -1.76 13.62 8.94
C LEU A 149 -0.66 14.52 8.33
N SER A 150 -1.06 15.35 7.37
CA SER A 150 -0.19 16.38 6.80
C SER A 150 -0.47 17.75 7.44
N ASP A 151 0.57 18.53 7.62
CA ASP A 151 0.45 19.93 8.03
C ASP A 151 0.22 20.87 6.82
N ASN A 152 0.37 20.33 5.58
CA ASN A 152 0.26 21.08 4.34
C ASN A 152 -1.14 21.06 3.70
N GLY A 153 -2.09 20.32 4.30
CA GLY A 153 -3.47 20.24 3.78
C GLY A 153 -4.23 19.00 4.21
N SER A 154 -5.40 18.81 3.62
CA SER A 154 -6.23 17.65 3.90
C SER A 154 -5.68 16.38 3.25
N VAL A 155 -5.89 15.26 3.95
CA VAL A 155 -5.52 13.92 3.48
C VAL A 155 -6.74 13.01 3.48
N ALA A 156 -6.68 11.93 2.67
CA ALA A 156 -7.64 10.84 2.70
C ALA A 156 -7.06 9.65 3.45
N ARG A 157 -7.87 9.03 4.37
CA ARG A 157 -7.46 7.84 5.14
C ARG A 157 -8.61 6.87 5.33
N GLY A 158 -8.31 5.59 5.28
CA GLY A 158 -9.22 4.53 5.67
C GLY A 158 -9.21 4.37 7.19
N ILE A 159 -10.21 4.92 7.88
CA ILE A 159 -10.39 4.77 9.32
C ILE A 159 -10.87 3.34 9.60
N CYS A 160 -10.12 2.61 10.41
CA CYS A 160 -10.37 1.21 10.73
C CYS A 160 -11.21 1.07 12.02
N LYS A 161 -12.31 0.37 11.93
CA LYS A 161 -13.00 -0.15 13.11
C LYS A 161 -12.38 -1.48 13.48
N VAL A 162 -11.85 -1.57 14.71
CA VAL A 162 -11.15 -2.76 15.21
C VAL A 162 -11.90 -3.35 16.38
N GLU A 163 -12.22 -4.64 16.31
CA GLU A 163 -12.90 -5.39 17.38
C GLU A 163 -12.11 -6.67 17.68
N GLY A 164 -11.68 -6.82 18.94
CA GLY A 164 -10.88 -7.98 19.34
C GLY A 164 -9.56 -8.16 18.60
N GLY A 165 -8.94 -7.06 18.14
CA GLY A 165 -7.71 -7.09 17.34
C GLY A 165 -7.93 -7.35 15.85
N LYS A 166 -9.18 -7.56 15.42
CA LYS A 166 -9.53 -7.81 14.01
C LYS A 166 -10.23 -6.59 13.40
N LEU A 167 -9.99 -6.41 12.12
CA LEU A 167 -10.67 -5.38 11.32
C LEU A 167 -12.14 -5.78 11.13
N SER A 168 -13.04 -4.91 11.53
CA SER A 168 -14.48 -5.11 11.33
C SER A 168 -14.99 -4.30 10.14
N SER A 169 -14.45 -3.10 9.89
CA SER A 169 -14.74 -2.30 8.71
C SER A 169 -13.68 -1.23 8.47
N VAL A 170 -13.63 -0.69 7.25
CA VAL A 170 -12.82 0.47 6.89
C VAL A 170 -13.73 1.55 6.32
N ILE A 171 -13.65 2.76 6.87
CA ILE A 171 -14.39 3.91 6.40
C ILE A 171 -13.42 4.90 5.79
N GLU A 172 -13.50 5.12 4.48
CA GLU A 172 -12.69 6.13 3.80
C GLU A 172 -13.19 7.53 4.16
N MET A 173 -12.28 8.37 4.67
CA MET A 173 -12.51 9.78 4.93
C MET A 173 -11.55 10.62 4.09
N THR A 174 -12.07 11.48 3.21
CA THR A 174 -11.28 12.08 2.12
C THR A 174 -10.78 13.49 2.41
N LYS A 175 -11.27 14.14 3.48
CA LYS A 175 -10.90 15.51 3.87
C LYS A 175 -10.50 15.62 5.34
N LEU A 176 -9.56 14.79 5.77
CA LEU A 176 -9.02 14.84 7.12
C LEU A 176 -8.00 15.96 7.24
N VAL A 177 -8.18 16.81 8.23
CA VAL A 177 -7.25 17.89 8.58
C VAL A 177 -6.82 17.77 10.03
N ARG A 178 -5.56 18.10 10.31
CA ARG A 178 -5.04 18.19 11.67
C ARG A 178 -5.66 19.37 12.40
N VAL A 179 -6.07 19.15 13.65
CA VAL A 179 -6.57 20.20 14.54
C VAL A 179 -6.02 19.97 15.95
N PRO A 180 -6.03 20.97 16.85
CA PRO A 180 -5.59 20.76 18.22
C PRO A 180 -6.30 19.59 18.90
N GLY A 181 -5.53 18.58 19.34
CA GLY A 181 -6.04 17.38 20.02
C GLY A 181 -6.70 16.35 19.09
N GLY A 182 -6.25 16.23 17.82
CA GLY A 182 -6.71 15.19 16.90
C GLY A 182 -6.90 15.66 15.47
N ALA A 183 -7.96 15.19 14.81
CA ALA A 183 -8.30 15.51 13.44
C ALA A 183 -9.78 15.85 13.26
N GLU A 184 -10.11 16.45 12.13
CA GLU A 184 -11.48 16.65 11.66
C GLU A 184 -11.64 16.15 10.23
N ASN A 185 -12.68 15.37 9.96
CA ASN A 185 -13.13 15.14 8.60
C ASN A 185 -14.08 16.28 8.19
N ARG A 186 -13.68 17.01 7.16
CA ARG A 186 -14.40 18.17 6.61
C ARG A 186 -15.04 17.88 5.26
N GLU A 187 -15.48 16.65 5.01
CA GLU A 187 -16.27 16.32 3.81
C GLU A 187 -17.59 17.07 3.81
N ASP A 188 -18.25 17.14 4.96
CA ASP A 188 -19.33 18.08 5.25
C ASP A 188 -18.78 19.22 6.11
N GLU A 189 -18.55 20.38 5.50
CA GLU A 189 -18.00 21.55 6.19
C GLU A 189 -18.97 22.14 7.22
N ALA A 190 -20.26 21.88 7.08
CA ALA A 190 -21.28 22.34 8.04
C ALA A 190 -21.34 21.44 9.29
N ASN A 191 -20.96 20.17 9.16
CA ASN A 191 -20.99 19.18 10.23
C ASN A 191 -19.70 18.35 10.24
N PRO A 192 -18.54 18.92 10.59
CA PRO A 192 -17.28 18.19 10.60
C PRO A 192 -17.29 17.08 11.66
N VAL A 193 -16.77 15.92 11.28
CA VAL A 193 -16.63 14.79 12.22
C VAL A 193 -15.29 14.88 12.92
N ARG A 194 -15.33 14.98 14.26
CA ARG A 194 -14.14 15.04 15.12
C ARG A 194 -13.58 13.63 15.35
N LEU A 195 -12.25 13.53 15.30
CA LEU A 195 -11.45 12.34 15.57
C LEU A 195 -10.39 12.69 16.63
N THR A 196 -10.01 11.68 17.41
CA THR A 196 -9.04 11.84 18.52
C THR A 196 -7.59 11.85 18.05
N GLY A 197 -7.31 11.29 16.85
CA GLY A 197 -5.97 11.03 16.36
C GLY A 197 -5.41 9.65 16.74
N GLU A 198 -6.03 8.97 17.71
CA GLU A 198 -5.64 7.61 18.15
C GLU A 198 -6.28 6.49 17.31
N GLU A 199 -7.22 6.83 16.44
CA GLU A 199 -7.85 5.87 15.53
C GLU A 199 -6.81 5.15 14.68
N ARG A 200 -7.02 3.85 14.45
CA ARG A 200 -6.19 3.08 13.53
C ARG A 200 -6.61 3.36 12.09
N VAL A 201 -5.61 3.57 11.24
CA VAL A 201 -5.81 3.83 9.80
C VAL A 201 -5.02 2.86 8.95
N SER A 202 -5.61 2.50 7.82
CA SER A 202 -4.94 1.76 6.77
C SER A 202 -4.12 2.70 5.91
N MET A 203 -2.84 2.34 5.75
CA MET A 203 -1.91 3.00 4.81
C MET A 203 -1.51 2.06 3.66
N ASN A 204 -2.37 1.09 3.34
CA ASN A 204 -2.15 0.08 2.30
C ASN A 204 -0.92 -0.82 2.52
N LEU A 205 -0.57 -1.09 3.77
CA LEU A 205 0.38 -2.15 4.12
C LEU A 205 -0.39 -3.38 4.57
N TRP A 206 -0.56 -4.33 3.67
CA TRP A 206 -1.37 -5.52 3.84
C TRP A 206 -0.54 -6.79 3.78
N GLY A 207 -0.91 -7.80 4.56
CA GLY A 207 -0.41 -9.18 4.48
C GLY A 207 -1.50 -10.11 4.00
N PHE A 208 -1.22 -10.86 2.95
CA PHE A 208 -2.16 -11.74 2.28
C PHE A 208 -1.60 -13.14 2.10
N THR A 209 -2.49 -14.11 2.02
CA THR A 209 -2.19 -15.45 1.51
C THR A 209 -2.59 -15.55 0.02
N PRO A 210 -2.02 -16.50 -0.75
CA PRO A 210 -2.28 -16.62 -2.19
C PRO A 210 -3.76 -16.86 -2.55
N GLU A 211 -4.59 -17.31 -1.62
CA GLU A 211 -6.03 -17.48 -1.80
C GLU A 211 -6.75 -16.19 -2.20
N LEU A 212 -6.17 -15.01 -1.86
CA LEU A 212 -6.67 -13.73 -2.31
C LEU A 212 -6.81 -13.66 -3.83
N PHE A 213 -5.88 -14.26 -4.59
CA PHE A 213 -5.92 -14.20 -6.05
C PHE A 213 -7.18 -14.85 -6.62
N ALA A 214 -7.60 -15.98 -6.07
CA ALA A 214 -8.86 -16.64 -6.49
C ALA A 214 -10.07 -15.75 -6.18
N ALA A 215 -10.09 -15.09 -5.01
CA ALA A 215 -11.15 -14.17 -4.64
C ALA A 215 -11.19 -12.93 -5.55
N LEU A 216 -10.01 -12.42 -5.98
CA LEU A 216 -9.94 -11.31 -6.94
C LEU A 216 -10.46 -11.73 -8.32
N GLU A 217 -10.09 -12.92 -8.81
CA GLU A 217 -10.59 -13.44 -10.10
C GLU A 217 -12.11 -13.61 -10.08
N GLU A 218 -12.69 -14.14 -9.00
CA GLU A 218 -14.13 -14.33 -8.85
C GLU A 218 -14.91 -13.00 -8.86
N ARG A 219 -14.37 -11.95 -8.23
CA ARG A 219 -15.08 -10.67 -8.02
C ARG A 219 -14.91 -9.66 -9.14
N PHE A 220 -13.81 -9.71 -9.85
CA PHE A 220 -13.49 -8.70 -10.86
C PHE A 220 -14.57 -8.56 -11.96
N PRO A 221 -15.15 -9.67 -12.53
CA PRO A 221 -16.24 -9.57 -13.49
C PRO A 221 -17.47 -8.83 -12.95
N ALA A 222 -17.89 -9.12 -11.72
CA ALA A 222 -19.04 -8.46 -11.09
C ALA A 222 -18.80 -6.97 -10.86
N TRP A 223 -17.57 -6.61 -10.44
CA TRP A 223 -17.19 -5.20 -10.31
C TRP A 223 -17.16 -4.48 -11.65
N LEU A 224 -16.63 -5.10 -12.71
CA LEU A 224 -16.61 -4.56 -14.07
C LEU A 224 -18.00 -4.33 -14.63
N ALA A 225 -18.94 -5.25 -14.40
CA ALA A 225 -20.32 -5.10 -14.83
C ALA A 225 -20.98 -3.83 -14.28
N LYS A 226 -20.63 -3.43 -13.05
CA LYS A 226 -21.17 -2.22 -12.40
C LYS A 226 -20.40 -0.94 -12.74
N ASN A 227 -19.07 -1.03 -12.84
CA ASN A 227 -18.18 0.13 -12.81
C ASN A 227 -17.31 0.25 -14.07
N GLY A 228 -17.24 -0.80 -14.89
CA GLY A 228 -16.29 -0.90 -16.01
C GLY A 228 -16.50 0.14 -17.11
N SER A 229 -17.72 0.67 -17.29
CA SER A 229 -18.00 1.72 -18.28
C SER A 229 -17.50 3.11 -17.89
N ALA A 230 -17.22 3.35 -16.61
CA ALA A 230 -16.76 4.66 -16.14
C ALA A 230 -15.26 4.83 -16.37
N LEU A 231 -14.84 5.89 -17.05
CA LEU A 231 -13.44 6.11 -17.48
C LEU A 231 -12.44 6.25 -16.35
N LYS A 232 -12.88 6.56 -15.12
CA LYS A 232 -12.02 6.84 -13.97
C LYS A 232 -12.29 5.93 -12.76
N SER A 233 -13.20 4.94 -12.88
CA SER A 233 -13.46 3.99 -11.78
C SER A 233 -12.19 3.23 -11.39
N GLU A 234 -12.04 2.95 -10.11
CA GLU A 234 -10.92 2.18 -9.56
C GLU A 234 -11.44 1.12 -8.60
N TRP A 235 -10.93 -0.08 -8.74
CA TRP A 235 -11.18 -1.20 -7.85
C TRP A 235 -10.10 -1.24 -6.78
N TYR A 236 -10.45 -0.82 -5.58
CA TYR A 236 -9.51 -0.69 -4.47
C TYR A 236 -9.47 -1.96 -3.62
N ILE A 237 -8.28 -2.37 -3.20
CA ILE A 237 -8.09 -3.55 -2.37
C ILE A 237 -8.81 -3.48 -1.01
N PRO A 238 -8.88 -2.34 -0.31
CA PRO A 238 -9.63 -2.25 0.95
C PRO A 238 -11.11 -2.62 0.80
N PHE A 239 -11.75 -2.26 -0.32
CA PHE A 239 -13.15 -2.62 -0.56
C PHE A 239 -13.35 -4.11 -0.79
N VAL A 240 -12.42 -4.76 -1.52
CA VAL A 240 -12.47 -6.22 -1.70
C VAL A 240 -12.31 -6.94 -0.37
N VAL A 241 -11.39 -6.47 0.46
CA VAL A 241 -11.18 -7.04 1.80
C VAL A 241 -12.41 -6.83 2.69
N ASP A 242 -13.01 -5.65 2.66
CA ASP A 242 -14.23 -5.35 3.42
C ASP A 242 -15.40 -6.26 3.00
N GLU A 243 -15.61 -6.47 1.70
CA GLU A 243 -16.60 -7.42 1.18
C GLU A 243 -16.33 -8.84 1.69
N LEU A 244 -15.08 -9.30 1.65
CA LEU A 244 -14.70 -10.63 2.14
C LEU A 244 -14.95 -10.81 3.64
N ILE A 245 -14.72 -9.78 4.45
CA ILE A 245 -15.02 -9.76 5.89
C ILE A 245 -16.53 -9.89 6.10
N HIS A 246 -17.34 -9.08 5.43
CA HIS A 246 -18.80 -9.09 5.57
C HIS A 246 -19.44 -10.40 5.10
N GLU A 247 -18.85 -11.05 4.09
CA GLU A 247 -19.28 -12.38 3.64
C GLU A 247 -18.81 -13.53 4.57
N GLY A 248 -18.00 -13.25 5.58
CA GLY A 248 -17.41 -14.26 6.47
C GLY A 248 -16.34 -15.12 5.80
N LYS A 249 -15.83 -14.71 4.62
CA LYS A 249 -14.82 -15.44 3.84
C LYS A 249 -13.39 -15.10 4.25
N ALA A 250 -13.17 -13.95 4.91
CA ALA A 250 -11.88 -13.58 5.44
C ALA A 250 -11.99 -12.97 6.84
N ASP A 251 -10.94 -13.07 7.62
CA ASP A 251 -10.66 -12.20 8.74
C ASP A 251 -9.32 -11.51 8.55
N VAL A 252 -9.18 -10.32 9.16
CA VAL A 252 -7.99 -9.49 9.02
C VAL A 252 -7.52 -9.09 10.40
N GLU A 253 -6.33 -9.52 10.79
CA GLU A 253 -5.69 -9.04 12.00
C GLU A 253 -5.15 -7.63 11.79
N VAL A 254 -5.43 -6.72 12.73
CA VAL A 254 -4.87 -5.37 12.73
C VAL A 254 -3.62 -5.37 13.58
N LEU A 255 -2.46 -5.24 12.95
CA LEU A 255 -1.16 -5.19 13.59
C LEU A 255 -0.84 -3.72 13.94
N PRO A 256 -0.98 -3.31 15.22
CA PRO A 256 -0.77 -1.92 15.59
C PRO A 256 0.73 -1.60 15.52
N THR A 257 1.06 -0.45 14.91
CA THR A 257 2.43 0.10 14.94
C THR A 257 2.42 1.52 15.47
N ASP A 258 3.52 1.90 16.11
CA ASP A 258 3.82 3.28 16.51
C ASP A 258 4.88 3.92 15.59
N SER A 259 5.28 3.23 14.52
CA SER A 259 6.13 3.80 13.47
C SER A 259 5.45 4.99 12.81
N SER A 260 6.21 6.00 12.49
CA SER A 260 5.75 7.08 11.62
C SER A 260 5.53 6.53 10.22
N TRP A 261 4.44 6.95 9.59
CA TRP A 261 4.23 6.81 8.17
C TRP A 261 4.38 8.16 7.49
N PHE A 262 5.03 8.20 6.37
CA PHE A 262 5.07 9.38 5.51
C PHE A 262 5.26 8.99 4.04
N GLY A 263 4.80 9.87 3.16
CA GLY A 263 4.92 9.71 1.72
C GLY A 263 5.07 11.07 1.04
N VAL A 264 5.56 11.09 -0.18
CA VAL A 264 5.63 12.32 -0.98
C VAL A 264 4.36 12.43 -1.81
N THR A 265 3.31 13.02 -1.27
CA THR A 265 2.08 13.30 -2.01
C THR A 265 2.22 14.56 -2.85
N TYR A 266 2.83 15.58 -2.28
CA TYR A 266 3.14 16.86 -2.92
C TYR A 266 4.65 17.08 -2.97
N ARG A 267 5.14 17.91 -3.89
CA ARG A 267 6.57 18.27 -3.93
C ARG A 267 7.05 18.92 -2.63
N GLU A 268 6.15 19.64 -1.99
CA GLU A 268 6.35 20.33 -0.72
C GLU A 268 6.58 19.36 0.46
N ASP A 269 6.16 18.10 0.35
CA ASP A 269 6.40 17.07 1.37
C ASP A 269 7.86 16.58 1.38
N LYS A 270 8.59 16.73 0.27
CA LYS A 270 9.96 16.19 0.12
C LYS A 270 10.94 16.68 1.18
N PRO A 271 11.02 17.98 1.53
CA PRO A 271 11.90 18.45 2.61
C PRO A 271 11.58 17.81 3.96
N PHE A 272 10.30 17.63 4.28
CA PHE A 272 9.87 16.94 5.49
C PHE A 272 10.32 15.48 5.48
N VAL A 273 10.03 14.73 4.41
CA VAL A 273 10.43 13.32 4.26
C VAL A 273 11.95 13.16 4.36
N THR A 274 12.72 14.02 3.70
CA THR A 274 14.19 13.99 3.77
C THR A 274 14.69 14.26 5.20
N ALA A 275 14.06 15.18 5.93
CA ALA A 275 14.43 15.46 7.33
C ALA A 275 14.10 14.27 8.25
N GLU A 276 12.93 13.62 8.08
CA GLU A 276 12.55 12.45 8.89
C GLU A 276 13.47 11.25 8.62
N ILE A 277 13.79 10.96 7.36
CA ILE A 277 14.80 9.95 6.98
C ILE A 277 16.16 10.28 7.62
N GLY A 278 16.59 11.54 7.54
CA GLY A 278 17.85 11.99 8.16
C GLY A 278 17.90 11.75 9.66
N LYS A 279 16.79 11.94 10.38
CA LYS A 279 16.69 11.63 11.82
C LYS A 279 16.84 10.13 12.09
N LEU A 280 16.19 9.28 11.28
CA LEU A 280 16.26 7.82 11.42
C LEU A 280 17.69 7.31 11.14
N VAL A 281 18.37 7.87 10.14
CA VAL A 281 19.79 7.56 9.87
C VAL A 281 20.68 8.02 11.02
N ALA A 282 20.48 9.25 11.52
CA ALA A 282 21.25 9.77 12.65
C ALA A 282 21.04 8.97 13.95
N ALA A 283 19.83 8.40 14.14
CA ALA A 283 19.51 7.50 15.25
C ALA A 283 20.09 6.09 15.07
N GLY A 284 20.71 5.77 13.93
CA GLY A 284 21.26 4.46 13.63
C GLY A 284 20.22 3.40 13.24
N GLU A 285 18.98 3.80 12.94
CA GLU A 285 17.94 2.87 12.50
C GLU A 285 18.18 2.38 11.06
N TYR A 286 18.76 3.24 10.23
CA TYR A 286 19.21 2.93 8.88
C TYR A 286 20.67 3.30 8.70
N PRO A 287 21.45 2.52 7.91
CA PRO A 287 22.80 2.93 7.52
C PRO A 287 22.73 4.15 6.61
N ALA A 288 23.80 4.95 6.58
CA ALA A 288 23.90 6.11 5.70
C ALA A 288 23.87 5.75 4.20
N ASN A 289 24.11 4.49 3.85
CA ASN A 289 24.01 3.95 2.50
C ASN A 289 23.39 2.55 2.57
N LEU A 290 22.13 2.43 2.16
CA LEU A 290 21.37 1.18 2.22
C LEU A 290 21.88 0.09 1.26
N LEU A 291 22.49 0.49 0.13
CA LEU A 291 22.83 -0.40 -0.97
C LEU A 291 24.29 -0.91 -0.91
N ARG A 292 25.03 -0.55 0.13
CA ARG A 292 26.44 -0.93 0.32
C ARG A 292 26.71 -1.61 1.67
N SER A 293 25.66 -1.91 2.42
CA SER A 293 25.78 -2.57 3.73
C SER A 293 25.87 -4.09 3.60
#